data_ea87c643c71bc974399b571e5d2245e2
#
_entry.id   ea87c643c71bc974399b571e5d2245e2
#
_cell.length_a   1.000
_cell.length_b   1.000
_cell.length_c   1.000
_cell.angle_alpha   90.00
_cell.angle_beta   90.00
_cell.angle_gamma   90.00
#
_symmetry.space_group_name_H-M   'P 1'
#
loop_
_entity.id
_entity.type
_entity.pdbx_description
1 polymer ?
#
loop_
_entity_poly.entity_id
_entity_poly.type
_entity_poly.pdbx_seq_one_letter_code
_entity_poly.pdbx_strand_id
1 'polypeptide(L)'
;SEMCIRDRAYSEAQRSLALLYDSRSGQLTNEYIKGDERSFTIIAYPVPEIGSDYAEIFNEVIRINTLDAKLYEQVQQTMIDALDQAVEVHVKGKGKNKTDLYVAMHEMDDPSKETNFENCLADVNIPVGEVFTSPKLTGTNGVLHVGEVYLNDLKFIDLEITFKDGMISEYTCKNFKTEEENKAFIKENLLYNRDTLPMGEFAIGTNTTAYVMAKTYDILYQLPILIVEKMGPHFAVGDTCYSHCEETEVHNPDGKEIVAKYNECSKEGEYFQCHTDITIPYEELDSICAITLGGDEILLIKDGKFVLSGTETLNEPLTEIG
;
A
#
# COMPACT_ATOMS: atom_id res chain seq x y z
N SER A 1 1.24 15.67 -14.41
CA SER A 1 -0.04 16.00 -15.09
C SER A 1 -1.24 15.29 -14.46
N GLU A 2 -1.05 14.26 -13.65
CA GLU A 2 -2.14 13.49 -13.04
C GLU A 2 -2.76 14.17 -11.82
N MET A 3 -2.00 14.98 -11.08
CA MET A 3 -2.49 15.68 -9.89
C MET A 3 -3.56 16.75 -10.17
N CYS A 4 -3.68 17.24 -11.41
CA CYS A 4 -4.66 18.27 -11.78
C CYS A 4 -6.03 17.74 -12.22
N ILE A 5 -6.22 16.42 -12.29
CA ILE A 5 -7.43 15.81 -12.87
C ILE A 5 -8.51 15.54 -11.81
N ARG A 6 -8.14 15.55 -10.52
CA ARG A 6 -9.01 15.16 -9.39
C ARG A 6 -10.27 15.99 -9.20
N ASP A 7 -10.32 17.22 -9.70
CA ASP A 7 -11.50 18.08 -9.59
C ASP A 7 -12.51 17.92 -10.75
N ARG A 8 -12.22 17.08 -11.74
CA ARG A 8 -13.14 16.83 -12.84
C ARG A 8 -14.05 15.65 -12.50
N ALA A 9 -15.29 15.95 -12.18
CA ALA A 9 -16.34 14.95 -12.12
C ALA A 9 -16.55 14.35 -13.51
N TYR A 10 -15.86 13.23 -13.81
CA TYR A 10 -16.14 12.45 -15.01
C TYR A 10 -17.57 11.88 -14.96
N SER A 11 -18.26 11.91 -16.08
CA SER A 11 -19.47 11.10 -16.24
C SER A 11 -19.09 9.61 -16.18
N GLU A 12 -20.05 8.75 -15.87
CA GLU A 12 -19.87 7.29 -15.85
C GLU A 12 -19.22 6.77 -17.15
N ALA A 13 -19.71 7.25 -18.31
CA ALA A 13 -19.14 6.89 -19.61
C ALA A 13 -17.68 7.33 -19.78
N GLN A 14 -17.31 8.49 -19.24
CA GLN A 14 -15.92 8.98 -19.28
C GLN A 14 -15.01 8.18 -18.36
N ARG A 15 -15.47 7.79 -17.17
CA ARG A 15 -14.72 6.91 -16.27
C ARG A 15 -14.48 5.53 -16.89
N SER A 16 -15.53 4.92 -17.42
CA SER A 16 -15.41 3.62 -18.11
C SER A 16 -14.43 3.67 -19.29
N LEU A 17 -14.42 4.78 -20.02
CA LEU A 17 -13.49 4.99 -21.12
C LEU A 17 -12.05 5.20 -20.64
N ALA A 18 -11.85 5.92 -19.53
CA ALA A 18 -10.53 6.11 -18.92
C ALA A 18 -9.94 4.78 -18.45
N LEU A 19 -10.72 3.97 -17.72
CA LEU A 19 -10.29 2.63 -17.29
C LEU A 19 -9.93 1.71 -18.47
N LEU A 20 -10.73 1.75 -19.55
CA LEU A 20 -10.42 1.00 -20.76
C LEU A 20 -9.14 1.49 -21.44
N TYR A 21 -8.94 2.81 -21.47
CA TYR A 21 -7.73 3.42 -22.02
C TYR A 21 -6.49 2.99 -21.24
N ASP A 22 -6.54 3.08 -19.89
CA ASP A 22 -5.41 2.72 -19.01
C ASP A 22 -5.07 1.23 -19.15
N SER A 23 -6.07 0.36 -19.10
CA SER A 23 -5.89 -1.07 -19.30
C SER A 23 -5.28 -1.38 -20.68
N ARG A 24 -5.77 -0.74 -21.74
CA ARG A 24 -5.24 -0.97 -23.11
C ARG A 24 -3.86 -0.39 -23.28
N SER A 25 -3.59 0.78 -22.72
CA SER A 25 -2.28 1.42 -22.73
C SER A 25 -1.24 0.54 -22.01
N GLY A 26 -1.58 0.02 -20.83
CA GLY A 26 -0.72 -0.91 -20.09
C GLY A 26 -0.40 -2.17 -20.88
N GLN A 27 -1.41 -2.80 -21.50
CA GLN A 27 -1.21 -3.97 -22.36
C GLN A 27 -0.24 -3.69 -23.51
N LEU A 28 -0.43 -2.57 -24.23
CA LEU A 28 0.44 -2.18 -25.33
C LEU A 28 1.86 -1.88 -24.85
N THR A 29 1.99 -1.19 -23.70
CA THR A 29 3.30 -0.92 -23.10
C THR A 29 4.04 -2.22 -22.81
N ASN A 30 3.41 -3.18 -22.16
CA ASN A 30 4.03 -4.47 -21.82
C ASN A 30 4.33 -5.33 -23.05
N GLU A 31 3.55 -5.19 -24.14
CA GLU A 31 3.79 -5.88 -25.40
C GLU A 31 5.05 -5.36 -26.12
N TYR A 32 5.23 -4.03 -26.15
CA TYR A 32 6.27 -3.40 -26.98
C TYR A 32 7.48 -2.87 -26.19
N ILE A 33 7.35 -2.65 -24.90
CA ILE A 33 8.42 -2.18 -24.02
C ILE A 33 8.63 -3.23 -22.92
N LYS A 34 9.63 -4.09 -23.14
CA LYS A 34 9.94 -5.17 -22.20
C LYS A 34 10.46 -4.61 -20.88
N GLY A 35 10.01 -5.19 -19.76
CA GLY A 35 10.42 -4.78 -18.41
C GLY A 35 11.95 -4.86 -18.24
N ASP A 36 12.53 -5.98 -18.62
CA ASP A 36 13.97 -6.30 -18.58
C ASP A 36 14.87 -5.42 -19.47
N GLU A 37 14.29 -4.69 -20.43
CA GLU A 37 15.01 -3.79 -21.34
C GLU A 37 14.93 -2.31 -20.94
N ARG A 38 14.28 -1.98 -19.81
CA ARG A 38 14.07 -0.59 -19.36
C ARG A 38 14.36 -0.40 -17.89
N SER A 39 14.70 0.82 -17.51
CA SER A 39 14.65 1.30 -16.14
C SER A 39 13.82 2.58 -16.08
N PHE A 40 13.22 2.85 -14.92
CA PHE A 40 12.45 4.06 -14.68
C PHE A 40 12.51 4.47 -13.21
N THR A 41 12.21 5.72 -12.95
CA THR A 41 12.01 6.25 -11.60
C THR A 41 10.78 7.11 -11.60
N ILE A 42 9.96 6.95 -10.57
CA ILE A 42 8.74 7.74 -10.36
C ILE A 42 8.99 8.69 -9.19
N ILE A 43 8.70 9.97 -9.40
CA ILE A 43 8.81 10.99 -8.36
C ILE A 43 7.57 11.88 -8.36
N ALA A 44 7.05 12.16 -7.17
CA ALA A 44 5.89 13.01 -6.98
C ALA A 44 6.29 14.48 -6.75
N TYR A 45 5.64 15.39 -7.47
CA TYR A 45 5.73 16.84 -7.23
C TYR A 45 4.34 17.45 -7.22
N PRO A 46 4.06 18.39 -6.30
CA PRO A 46 2.81 19.13 -6.30
C PRO A 46 2.78 20.12 -7.46
N VAL A 47 1.58 20.48 -7.88
CA VAL A 47 1.30 21.52 -8.87
C VAL A 47 0.55 22.67 -8.18
N PRO A 48 0.56 23.92 -8.74
CA PRO A 48 -0.06 25.07 -8.08
C PRO A 48 -1.54 24.89 -7.70
N GLU A 49 -2.23 24.01 -8.40
CA GLU A 49 -3.64 23.68 -8.16
C GLU A 49 -3.89 22.93 -6.84
N ILE A 50 -2.83 22.48 -6.15
CA ILE A 50 -2.94 21.84 -4.82
C ILE A 50 -3.48 22.82 -3.76
N GLY A 51 -3.36 24.12 -3.97
CA GLY A 51 -3.94 25.12 -3.08
C GLY A 51 -3.09 26.38 -2.90
N SER A 52 -3.59 27.29 -2.03
CA SER A 52 -2.93 28.56 -1.74
C SER A 52 -1.54 28.40 -1.14
N ASP A 53 -1.31 27.32 -0.42
CA ASP A 53 -0.09 27.03 0.31
C ASP A 53 0.93 26.23 -0.55
N TYR A 54 0.77 26.29 -1.88
CA TYR A 54 1.58 25.57 -2.84
C TYR A 54 3.09 25.68 -2.59
N ALA A 55 3.60 26.87 -2.27
CA ALA A 55 5.02 27.09 -2.08
C ALA A 55 5.57 26.33 -0.85
N GLU A 56 4.80 26.33 0.24
CA GLU A 56 5.13 25.59 1.46
C GLU A 56 5.01 24.09 1.21
N ILE A 57 3.92 23.64 0.61
CA ILE A 57 3.69 22.23 0.28
C ILE A 57 4.78 21.72 -0.67
N PHE A 58 5.18 22.51 -1.66
CA PHE A 58 6.27 22.13 -2.56
C PHE A 58 7.59 21.91 -1.79
N ASN A 59 7.94 22.80 -0.87
CA ASN A 59 9.12 22.64 -0.05
C ASN A 59 9.04 21.39 0.85
N GLU A 60 7.88 21.12 1.43
CA GLU A 60 7.67 19.92 2.24
C GLU A 60 7.79 18.63 1.40
N VAL A 61 7.26 18.63 0.17
CA VAL A 61 7.43 17.48 -0.74
C VAL A 61 8.89 17.29 -1.14
N ILE A 62 9.65 18.36 -1.37
CA ILE A 62 11.11 18.24 -1.57
C ILE A 62 11.78 17.64 -0.32
N ARG A 63 11.41 18.06 0.88
CA ARG A 63 11.93 17.50 2.14
C ARG A 63 11.64 16.00 2.24
N ILE A 64 10.41 15.59 1.92
CA ILE A 64 9.99 14.19 1.92
C ILE A 64 10.77 13.37 0.88
N ASN A 65 10.96 13.91 -0.32
CA ASN A 65 11.68 13.24 -1.41
C ASN A 65 13.18 13.12 -1.14
N THR A 66 13.72 13.84 -0.17
CA THR A 66 15.15 13.88 0.18
C THR A 66 15.45 13.41 1.60
N LEU A 67 14.58 12.61 2.19
CA LEU A 67 14.81 11.97 3.48
C LEU A 67 16.07 11.09 3.45
N ASP A 68 16.69 10.91 4.61
CA ASP A 68 17.92 10.11 4.75
C ASP A 68 17.67 8.63 4.42
N ALA A 69 17.98 8.24 3.18
CA ALA A 69 17.79 6.89 2.70
C ALA A 69 18.54 5.84 3.53
N LYS A 70 19.72 6.18 4.12
CA LYS A 70 20.45 5.24 4.97
C LYS A 70 19.78 5.00 6.32
N LEU A 71 19.18 6.05 6.89
CA LEU A 71 18.40 5.91 8.11
C LEU A 71 17.19 5.00 7.85
N TYR A 72 16.47 5.24 6.76
CA TYR A 72 15.30 4.42 6.39
C TYR A 72 15.70 2.99 6.07
N GLU A 73 16.80 2.76 5.34
CA GLU A 73 17.34 1.43 5.10
C GLU A 73 17.52 0.62 6.39
N GLN A 74 18.13 1.23 7.41
CA GLN A 74 18.41 0.58 8.69
C GLN A 74 17.12 0.31 9.49
N VAL A 75 16.24 1.31 9.58
CA VAL A 75 15.00 1.21 10.33
C VAL A 75 14.05 0.20 9.68
N GLN A 76 13.90 0.23 8.36
CA GLN A 76 13.09 -0.70 7.60
C GLN A 76 13.67 -2.12 7.66
N GLN A 77 15.00 -2.28 7.60
CA GLN A 77 15.62 -3.59 7.78
C GLN A 77 15.35 -4.17 9.17
N THR A 78 15.36 -3.34 10.22
CA THR A 78 14.98 -3.80 11.57
C THR A 78 13.54 -4.33 11.62
N MET A 79 12.63 -3.73 10.86
CA MET A 79 11.24 -4.21 10.75
C MET A 79 11.19 -5.53 9.96
N ILE A 80 11.93 -5.61 8.85
CA ILE A 80 12.00 -6.83 8.02
C ILE A 80 12.55 -8.00 8.81
N ASP A 81 13.61 -7.80 9.60
CA ASP A 81 14.21 -8.86 10.44
C ASP A 81 13.22 -9.42 11.49
N ALA A 82 12.26 -8.60 11.93
CA ALA A 82 11.18 -9.05 12.81
C ALA A 82 10.05 -9.73 12.02
N LEU A 83 9.68 -9.20 10.86
CA LEU A 83 8.62 -9.72 10.00
C LEU A 83 9.00 -11.05 9.35
N ASP A 84 10.26 -11.26 9.00
CA ASP A 84 10.76 -12.53 8.43
C ASP A 84 10.69 -13.71 9.42
N GLN A 85 10.47 -13.45 10.71
CA GLN A 85 10.23 -14.50 11.70
C GLN A 85 8.77 -14.96 11.76
N ALA A 86 7.87 -14.21 11.09
CA ALA A 86 6.44 -14.43 11.16
C ALA A 86 5.97 -15.52 10.20
N VAL A 87 5.00 -16.32 10.64
CA VAL A 87 4.17 -17.16 9.77
C VAL A 87 2.90 -16.42 9.35
N GLU A 88 2.50 -15.42 10.15
CA GLU A 88 1.40 -14.50 9.86
C GLU A 88 1.63 -13.15 10.55
N VAL A 89 1.01 -12.10 10.02
CA VAL A 89 1.00 -10.76 10.64
C VAL A 89 -0.44 -10.39 10.96
N HIS A 90 -0.70 -10.02 12.21
CA HIS A 90 -1.99 -9.55 12.67
C HIS A 90 -2.04 -8.02 12.65
N VAL A 91 -2.98 -7.46 11.89
CA VAL A 91 -3.24 -6.02 11.81
C VAL A 91 -4.58 -5.71 12.43
N LYS A 92 -4.60 -4.81 13.40
CA LYS A 92 -5.79 -4.46 14.17
C LYS A 92 -6.04 -2.96 14.19
N GLY A 93 -7.27 -2.58 13.85
CA GLY A 93 -7.77 -1.23 13.95
C GLY A 93 -8.19 -0.84 15.37
N LYS A 94 -8.36 0.46 15.62
CA LYS A 94 -8.86 0.98 16.90
C LYS A 94 -10.03 1.96 16.71
N GLY A 95 -10.77 2.16 17.79
CA GLY A 95 -11.89 3.09 17.80
C GLY A 95 -13.03 2.65 16.90
N LYS A 96 -13.26 3.38 15.80
CA LYS A 96 -14.28 3.02 14.81
C LYS A 96 -13.75 2.11 13.71
N ASN A 97 -12.43 2.02 13.58
CA ASN A 97 -11.81 1.14 12.60
C ASN A 97 -11.96 -0.31 13.05
N LYS A 98 -12.56 -1.14 12.21
CA LYS A 98 -12.90 -2.54 12.50
C LYS A 98 -11.91 -3.53 11.93
N THR A 99 -10.76 -3.06 11.44
CA THR A 99 -9.73 -3.96 10.90
C THR A 99 -9.37 -5.00 11.93
N ASP A 100 -9.43 -6.26 11.52
CA ASP A 100 -8.99 -7.43 12.27
C ASP A 100 -8.59 -8.47 11.23
N LEU A 101 -7.33 -8.40 10.78
CA LEU A 101 -6.86 -9.06 9.58
C LEU A 101 -5.55 -9.80 9.86
N TYR A 102 -5.55 -11.09 9.57
CA TYR A 102 -4.38 -11.95 9.61
C TYR A 102 -3.85 -12.15 8.19
N VAL A 103 -2.61 -11.79 7.96
CA VAL A 103 -1.91 -11.89 6.68
C VAL A 103 -0.89 -13.00 6.75
N ALA A 104 -1.09 -14.06 5.98
CA ALA A 104 -0.20 -15.22 5.96
C ALA A 104 1.09 -14.92 5.16
N MET A 105 2.23 -15.38 5.69
CA MET A 105 3.54 -15.20 5.08
C MET A 105 3.96 -16.47 4.31
N HIS A 106 4.80 -16.28 3.28
CA HIS A 106 5.43 -17.41 2.59
C HIS A 106 6.48 -18.08 3.47
N GLU A 107 6.65 -19.38 3.27
CA GLU A 107 7.75 -20.12 3.88
C GLU A 107 9.04 -19.82 3.10
N MET A 108 10.11 -19.52 3.80
CA MET A 108 11.45 -19.36 3.23
C MET A 108 12.22 -20.67 3.35
N ASP A 109 12.88 -21.09 2.27
CA ASP A 109 13.72 -22.29 2.27
C ASP A 109 15.02 -22.07 3.04
N ASP A 110 15.62 -20.89 2.88
CA ASP A 110 16.86 -20.49 3.59
C ASP A 110 16.74 -19.05 4.13
N PRO A 111 16.21 -18.84 5.35
CA PRO A 111 16.05 -17.49 5.94
C PRO A 111 17.37 -16.69 6.08
N SER A 112 18.53 -17.34 5.91
CA SER A 112 19.82 -16.64 5.90
C SER A 112 20.14 -15.95 4.56
N LYS A 113 19.40 -16.29 3.50
CA LYS A 113 19.58 -15.78 2.13
C LYS A 113 18.31 -15.20 1.52
N GLU A 114 17.18 -15.47 2.13
CA GLU A 114 15.85 -15.11 1.65
C GLU A 114 15.15 -14.16 2.60
N THR A 115 14.24 -13.38 2.07
CA THR A 115 13.34 -12.49 2.81
C THR A 115 11.96 -12.44 2.15
N ASN A 116 10.92 -12.26 2.95
CA ASN A 116 9.57 -12.06 2.45
C ASN A 116 9.26 -10.59 2.11
N PHE A 117 10.05 -9.64 2.62
CA PHE A 117 9.74 -8.22 2.49
C PHE A 117 10.81 -7.48 1.70
N GLU A 118 10.38 -6.58 0.84
CA GLU A 118 11.26 -5.59 0.21
C GLU A 118 11.48 -4.42 1.15
N ASN A 119 12.75 -4.01 1.26
CA ASN A 119 13.17 -2.75 1.86
C ASN A 119 13.09 -1.66 0.80
N CYS A 120 11.89 -1.07 0.62
CA CYS A 120 11.63 -0.10 -0.45
C CYS A 120 12.27 1.25 -0.12
N LEU A 121 13.39 1.50 -0.79
CA LEU A 121 14.12 2.75 -0.74
C LEU A 121 13.73 3.68 -1.90
N ALA A 122 14.29 4.89 -1.92
CA ALA A 122 14.02 5.88 -2.96
C ALA A 122 14.87 5.62 -4.22
N ASP A 123 14.74 4.46 -4.82
CA ASP A 123 15.44 4.04 -6.05
C ASP A 123 14.51 4.02 -7.27
N VAL A 124 13.38 3.30 -7.20
CA VAL A 124 12.33 3.30 -8.23
C VAL A 124 11.25 4.32 -7.89
N ASN A 125 10.72 4.25 -6.67
CA ASN A 125 9.67 5.12 -6.15
C ASN A 125 10.25 6.15 -5.18
N ILE A 126 10.06 7.44 -5.46
CA ILE A 126 10.46 8.55 -4.58
C ILE A 126 9.17 9.24 -4.10
N PRO A 127 8.96 9.33 -2.77
CA PRO A 127 9.90 9.20 -1.64
C PRO A 127 10.15 7.77 -1.15
N VAL A 128 11.14 7.60 -0.29
CA VAL A 128 11.38 6.40 0.51
C VAL A 128 10.25 6.19 1.52
N GLY A 129 10.03 4.94 1.92
CA GLY A 129 9.34 4.75 3.17
C GLY A 129 8.29 3.66 3.23
N GLU A 130 8.65 2.40 2.89
CA GLU A 130 7.82 1.24 3.19
C GLU A 130 8.63 -0.05 3.22
N VAL A 131 8.05 -1.05 3.87
CA VAL A 131 8.41 -2.45 3.71
C VAL A 131 7.18 -3.18 3.21
N PHE A 132 7.29 -3.95 2.13
CA PHE A 132 6.14 -4.60 1.51
C PHE A 132 6.41 -6.05 1.10
N THR A 133 5.34 -6.81 0.94
CA THR A 133 5.35 -8.21 0.51
C THR A 133 4.14 -8.52 -0.34
N SER A 134 4.25 -9.50 -1.23
CA SER A 134 3.09 -10.15 -1.83
C SER A 134 2.66 -11.30 -0.91
N PRO A 135 1.55 -11.18 -0.17
CA PRO A 135 1.21 -12.15 0.86
C PRO A 135 0.81 -13.51 0.27
N LYS A 136 0.99 -14.56 1.04
CA LYS A 136 0.38 -15.85 0.77
C LYS A 136 -1.14 -15.71 0.92
N LEU A 137 -1.91 -16.13 -0.09
CA LEU A 137 -3.37 -15.97 -0.03
C LEU A 137 -4.00 -16.97 0.92
N THR A 138 -3.63 -18.24 0.80
CA THR A 138 -4.11 -19.29 1.71
C THR A 138 -3.70 -18.99 3.14
N GLY A 139 -4.70 -18.81 4.01
CA GLY A 139 -4.50 -18.43 5.41
C GLY A 139 -4.66 -16.94 5.69
N THR A 140 -4.67 -16.07 4.67
CA THR A 140 -4.95 -14.63 4.84
C THR A 140 -6.45 -14.41 4.99
N ASN A 141 -6.88 -14.04 6.21
CA ASN A 141 -8.30 -13.96 6.57
C ASN A 141 -8.57 -12.78 7.50
N GLY A 142 -9.75 -12.19 7.37
CA GLY A 142 -10.24 -11.17 8.28
C GLY A 142 -10.88 -9.99 7.57
N VAL A 143 -10.98 -8.89 8.29
CA VAL A 143 -11.64 -7.67 7.83
C VAL A 143 -10.62 -6.54 7.72
N LEU A 144 -10.59 -5.87 6.59
CA LEU A 144 -9.96 -4.59 6.37
C LEU A 144 -11.04 -3.51 6.41
N HIS A 145 -10.87 -2.49 7.23
CA HIS A 145 -11.79 -1.36 7.33
C HIS A 145 -11.00 -0.05 7.36
N VAL A 146 -11.49 0.94 6.62
CA VAL A 146 -11.00 2.32 6.67
C VAL A 146 -12.17 3.29 6.74
N GLY A 147 -12.07 4.30 7.62
CA GLY A 147 -13.13 5.29 7.82
C GLY A 147 -13.35 6.16 6.59
N GLU A 148 -12.28 6.58 5.97
CA GLU A 148 -12.28 7.39 4.75
C GLU A 148 -11.01 7.11 3.93
N VAL A 149 -11.19 6.84 2.64
CA VAL A 149 -10.07 6.64 1.70
C VAL A 149 -10.44 7.12 0.31
N TYR A 150 -9.43 7.58 -0.44
CA TYR A 150 -9.57 7.99 -1.83
C TYR A 150 -8.89 6.96 -2.72
N LEU A 151 -9.66 6.27 -3.56
CA LEU A 151 -9.20 5.25 -4.49
C LEU A 151 -9.61 5.68 -5.90
N ASN A 152 -8.64 5.76 -6.83
CA ASN A 152 -8.90 6.19 -8.21
C ASN A 152 -9.73 7.50 -8.29
N ASP A 153 -9.36 8.50 -7.49
CA ASP A 153 -10.04 9.81 -7.36
C ASP A 153 -11.48 9.75 -6.81
N LEU A 154 -11.91 8.61 -6.32
CA LEU A 154 -13.22 8.45 -5.69
C LEU A 154 -13.07 8.30 -4.18
N LYS A 155 -13.91 9.03 -3.47
CA LYS A 155 -14.00 8.93 -2.00
C LYS A 155 -14.82 7.72 -1.61
N PHE A 156 -14.25 6.86 -0.77
CA PHE A 156 -14.94 5.78 -0.08
C PHE A 156 -15.11 6.14 1.40
N ILE A 157 -16.29 5.91 1.93
CA ILE A 157 -16.66 6.20 3.33
C ILE A 157 -17.00 4.89 4.02
N ASP A 158 -16.37 4.62 5.18
CA ASP A 158 -16.54 3.38 5.95
C ASP A 158 -16.40 2.15 5.03
N LEU A 159 -15.34 2.09 4.23
CA LEU A 159 -15.04 0.95 3.37
C LEU A 159 -14.64 -0.25 4.22
N GLU A 160 -15.37 -1.35 4.07
CA GLU A 160 -15.12 -2.61 4.76
C GLU A 160 -15.03 -3.74 3.74
N ILE A 161 -13.94 -4.49 3.77
CA ILE A 161 -13.64 -5.61 2.89
C ILE A 161 -13.30 -6.82 3.75
N THR A 162 -13.97 -7.94 3.51
CA THR A 162 -13.66 -9.21 4.16
C THR A 162 -12.86 -10.10 3.20
N PHE A 163 -11.71 -10.57 3.68
CA PHE A 163 -10.89 -11.54 2.97
C PHE A 163 -11.10 -12.95 3.52
N LYS A 164 -11.15 -13.91 2.63
CA LYS A 164 -11.12 -15.33 2.91
C LYS A 164 -10.11 -16.00 2.00
N ASP A 165 -9.11 -16.61 2.61
CA ASP A 165 -7.94 -17.13 1.89
C ASP A 165 -7.42 -16.12 0.86
N GLY A 166 -7.21 -14.89 1.32
CA GLY A 166 -6.67 -13.78 0.55
C GLY A 166 -7.56 -13.21 -0.55
N MET A 167 -8.74 -13.80 -0.79
CA MET A 167 -9.70 -13.34 -1.78
C MET A 167 -10.78 -12.48 -1.14
N ILE A 168 -11.21 -11.42 -1.83
CA ILE A 168 -12.36 -10.63 -1.38
C ILE A 168 -13.61 -11.51 -1.42
N SER A 169 -14.25 -11.72 -0.25
CA SER A 169 -15.47 -12.51 -0.09
C SER A 169 -16.71 -11.67 0.14
N GLU A 170 -16.56 -10.56 0.89
CA GLU A 170 -17.65 -9.60 1.17
C GLU A 170 -17.08 -8.19 1.16
N TYR A 171 -17.93 -7.22 0.85
CA TYR A 171 -17.55 -5.80 0.87
C TYR A 171 -18.77 -4.91 1.06
N THR A 172 -18.57 -3.76 1.71
CA THR A 172 -19.58 -2.69 1.85
C THR A 172 -18.91 -1.32 2.07
N CYS A 173 -19.67 -0.26 1.90
CA CYS A 173 -19.28 1.11 2.26
C CYS A 173 -20.52 1.91 2.68
N LYS A 174 -20.36 3.21 3.00
CA LYS A 174 -21.46 4.10 3.37
C LYS A 174 -21.55 5.34 2.49
N ASN A 175 -21.22 5.21 1.24
CA ASN A 175 -21.33 6.30 0.26
C ASN A 175 -22.79 6.62 -0.11
N PHE A 176 -23.66 5.62 -0.09
CA PHE A 176 -25.05 5.69 -0.51
C PHE A 176 -26.01 5.19 0.57
N LYS A 177 -27.29 5.39 0.36
CA LYS A 177 -28.33 5.05 1.35
C LYS A 177 -28.67 3.55 1.39
N THR A 178 -28.51 2.87 0.28
CA THR A 178 -28.83 1.44 0.19
C THR A 178 -27.58 0.58 0.06
N GLU A 179 -27.66 -0.65 0.54
CA GLU A 179 -26.57 -1.61 0.46
C GLU A 179 -26.28 -1.99 -0.99
N GLU A 180 -27.33 -2.08 -1.84
CA GLU A 180 -27.21 -2.38 -3.25
C GLU A 180 -26.38 -1.32 -3.98
N GLU A 181 -26.64 -0.02 -3.71
CA GLU A 181 -25.86 1.08 -4.30
C GLU A 181 -24.42 1.05 -3.83
N ASN A 182 -24.17 0.79 -2.54
CA ASN A 182 -22.83 0.69 -1.98
C ASN A 182 -22.05 -0.48 -2.60
N LYS A 183 -22.65 -1.66 -2.71
CA LYS A 183 -22.03 -2.82 -3.36
C LYS A 183 -21.78 -2.60 -4.84
N ALA A 184 -22.71 -1.98 -5.56
CA ALA A 184 -22.52 -1.63 -6.97
C ALA A 184 -21.34 -0.68 -7.16
N PHE A 185 -21.22 0.33 -6.30
CA PHE A 185 -20.14 1.31 -6.33
C PHE A 185 -18.76 0.66 -6.13
N ILE A 186 -18.64 -0.25 -5.14
CA ILE A 186 -17.39 -0.98 -4.90
C ILE A 186 -17.09 -1.92 -6.06
N LYS A 187 -18.11 -2.66 -6.53
CA LYS A 187 -17.94 -3.61 -7.65
C LYS A 187 -17.44 -2.94 -8.91
N GLU A 188 -17.96 -1.77 -9.23
CA GLU A 188 -17.55 -1.00 -10.40
C GLU A 188 -16.14 -0.41 -10.25
N ASN A 189 -15.87 0.27 -9.11
CA ASN A 189 -14.74 1.18 -8.99
C ASN A 189 -13.53 0.57 -8.26
N LEU A 190 -13.70 -0.54 -7.54
CA LEU A 190 -12.61 -1.24 -6.84
C LEU A 190 -12.38 -2.64 -7.43
N LEU A 191 -13.45 -3.40 -7.71
CA LEU A 191 -13.32 -4.73 -8.29
C LEU A 191 -13.32 -4.73 -9.84
N TYR A 192 -13.52 -3.58 -10.48
CA TYR A 192 -13.55 -3.46 -11.95
C TYR A 192 -14.52 -4.44 -12.59
N ASN A 193 -15.71 -4.58 -11.99
CA ASN A 193 -16.80 -5.49 -12.35
C ASN A 193 -16.46 -6.99 -12.24
N ARG A 194 -15.36 -7.36 -11.59
CA ARG A 194 -15.05 -8.76 -11.26
C ARG A 194 -15.85 -9.23 -10.04
N ASP A 195 -15.97 -10.52 -9.86
CA ASP A 195 -16.67 -11.08 -8.69
C ASP A 195 -15.80 -11.03 -7.44
N THR A 196 -14.48 -11.10 -7.60
CA THR A 196 -13.48 -11.02 -6.53
C THR A 196 -12.13 -10.54 -7.07
N LEU A 197 -11.26 -10.11 -6.18
CA LEU A 197 -9.83 -9.85 -6.41
C LEU A 197 -9.02 -10.43 -5.26
N PRO A 198 -7.78 -10.87 -5.52
CA PRO A 198 -6.85 -11.27 -4.46
C PRO A 198 -6.27 -10.04 -3.74
N MET A 199 -5.76 -10.27 -2.54
CA MET A 199 -4.80 -9.35 -1.93
C MET A 199 -3.47 -9.46 -2.69
N GLY A 200 -3.06 -8.38 -3.33
CA GLY A 200 -1.83 -8.30 -4.11
C GLY A 200 -0.63 -7.88 -3.28
N GLU A 201 -0.89 -7.10 -2.23
CA GLU A 201 0.17 -6.55 -1.39
C GLU A 201 -0.28 -6.39 0.07
N PHE A 202 0.67 -6.57 0.98
CA PHE A 202 0.65 -6.04 2.33
C PHE A 202 1.92 -5.24 2.56
N ALA A 203 1.78 -4.01 3.03
CA ALA A 203 2.89 -3.13 3.30
C ALA A 203 2.72 -2.35 4.61
N ILE A 204 3.85 -1.88 5.14
CA ILE A 204 3.88 -0.96 6.27
C ILE A 204 4.61 0.30 5.81
N GLY A 205 3.84 1.36 5.51
CA GLY A 205 4.39 2.68 5.23
C GLY A 205 5.11 3.23 6.46
N THR A 206 6.28 3.80 6.26
CA THR A 206 7.16 4.31 7.32
C THR A 206 7.39 5.81 7.20
N ASN A 207 6.88 6.47 6.17
CA ASN A 207 7.08 7.89 5.94
C ASN A 207 6.13 8.75 6.78
N THR A 208 6.37 8.78 8.08
CA THR A 208 5.59 9.57 9.04
C THR A 208 5.73 11.08 8.80
N THR A 209 6.83 11.53 8.17
CA THR A 209 7.00 12.93 7.75
C THR A 209 5.96 13.32 6.70
N ALA A 210 5.73 12.45 5.69
CA ALA A 210 4.69 12.65 4.69
C ALA A 210 3.30 12.66 5.32
N TYR A 211 3.04 11.77 6.27
CA TYR A 211 1.79 11.72 7.00
C TYR A 211 1.50 13.03 7.76
N VAL A 212 2.49 13.56 8.49
CA VAL A 212 2.35 14.84 9.22
C VAL A 212 2.11 16.00 8.26
N MET A 213 2.82 16.06 7.15
CA MET A 213 2.61 17.07 6.10
C MET A 213 1.17 17.01 5.56
N ALA A 214 0.70 15.82 5.18
CA ALA A 214 -0.64 15.61 4.65
C ALA A 214 -1.73 16.08 5.62
N LYS A 215 -1.56 15.82 6.91
CA LYS A 215 -2.46 16.26 7.99
C LYS A 215 -2.38 17.77 8.24
N THR A 216 -1.19 18.33 8.25
CA THR A 216 -0.96 19.77 8.52
C THR A 216 -1.65 20.66 7.48
N TYR A 217 -1.59 20.26 6.21
CA TYR A 217 -2.16 21.03 5.10
C TYR A 217 -3.55 20.55 4.66
N ASP A 218 -4.08 19.48 5.28
CA ASP A 218 -5.36 18.86 4.90
C ASP A 218 -5.45 18.50 3.40
N ILE A 219 -4.38 17.88 2.88
CA ILE A 219 -4.21 17.59 1.45
C ILE A 219 -4.11 16.10 1.12
N LEU A 220 -4.46 15.22 2.08
CA LEU A 220 -4.38 13.77 1.87
C LEU A 220 -5.07 13.32 0.58
N TYR A 221 -6.24 13.88 0.28
CA TYR A 221 -7.02 13.57 -0.92
C TYR A 221 -6.44 14.15 -2.23
N GLN A 222 -5.42 15.01 -2.14
CA GLN A 222 -4.76 15.65 -3.29
C GLN A 222 -3.37 15.07 -3.57
N LEU A 223 -2.86 14.25 -2.66
CA LEU A 223 -1.55 13.64 -2.83
C LEU A 223 -1.62 12.44 -3.78
N PRO A 224 -0.58 12.21 -4.60
CA PRO A 224 -0.52 11.02 -5.42
C PRO A 224 -0.36 9.77 -4.55
N ILE A 225 -0.84 8.63 -5.05
CA ILE A 225 -0.77 7.35 -4.34
C ILE A 225 0.66 7.03 -3.90
N LEU A 226 1.66 7.34 -4.70
CA LEU A 226 3.08 7.18 -4.42
C LEU A 226 3.54 7.78 -3.07
N ILE A 227 2.86 8.81 -2.56
CA ILE A 227 3.10 9.38 -1.23
C ILE A 227 2.12 8.77 -0.21
N VAL A 228 0.85 8.61 -0.61
CA VAL A 228 -0.22 8.14 0.30
C VAL A 228 0.05 6.73 0.80
N GLU A 229 0.51 5.82 -0.04
CA GLU A 229 0.84 4.44 0.33
C GLU A 229 1.90 4.39 1.45
N LYS A 230 2.85 5.33 1.47
CA LYS A 230 3.94 5.36 2.44
C LYS A 230 3.56 5.96 3.81
N MET A 231 2.32 6.44 3.96
CA MET A 231 1.86 7.14 5.18
C MET A 231 1.13 6.24 6.19
N GLY A 232 1.20 4.93 6.03
CA GLY A 232 0.58 3.97 6.96
C GLY A 232 0.62 2.55 6.42
N PRO A 233 0.15 1.58 7.20
CA PRO A 233 -0.03 0.24 6.68
C PRO A 233 -1.09 0.26 5.57
N HIS A 234 -0.80 -0.45 4.47
CA HIS A 234 -1.71 -0.53 3.35
C HIS A 234 -1.79 -1.93 2.77
N PHE A 235 -2.85 -2.15 2.01
CA PHE A 235 -3.16 -3.42 1.37
C PHE A 235 -3.60 -3.15 -0.05
N ALA A 236 -2.95 -3.75 -1.02
CA ALA A 236 -3.44 -3.66 -2.38
C ALA A 236 -4.37 -4.83 -2.73
N VAL A 237 -5.35 -4.54 -3.58
CA VAL A 237 -6.17 -5.57 -4.21
C VAL A 237 -5.90 -5.61 -5.71
N GLY A 238 -5.78 -6.82 -6.26
CA GLY A 238 -5.43 -7.06 -7.65
C GLY A 238 -4.06 -7.71 -7.84
N ASP A 239 -3.28 -7.16 -8.78
CA ASP A 239 -1.93 -7.65 -9.08
C ASP A 239 -0.95 -7.41 -7.93
N THR A 240 0.10 -8.23 -7.83
CA THR A 240 1.22 -7.98 -6.92
C THR A 240 2.12 -6.87 -7.49
N CYS A 241 2.98 -6.27 -6.66
CA CYS A 241 3.94 -5.27 -7.10
C CYS A 241 4.88 -5.80 -8.20
N TYR A 242 5.14 -7.11 -8.18
CA TYR A 242 6.03 -7.79 -9.13
C TYR A 242 5.31 -8.39 -10.34
N SER A 243 3.98 -8.26 -10.46
CA SER A 243 3.22 -8.88 -11.57
C SER A 243 3.66 -8.44 -12.96
N HIS A 244 4.21 -7.24 -13.09
CA HIS A 244 4.72 -6.68 -14.35
C HIS A 244 6.23 -6.51 -14.35
N CYS A 245 6.90 -6.96 -13.32
CA CYS A 245 8.33 -6.95 -13.18
C CYS A 245 8.90 -8.30 -13.58
N GLU A 246 10.13 -8.28 -13.85
CA GLU A 246 10.94 -9.28 -14.49
C GLU A 246 11.01 -10.61 -13.72
N GLU A 247 11.39 -11.64 -14.45
CA GLU A 247 11.87 -12.93 -13.91
C GLU A 247 13.23 -12.82 -13.19
N THR A 248 13.74 -11.60 -12.96
CA THR A 248 15.04 -11.39 -12.31
C THR A 248 14.96 -11.56 -10.80
N GLU A 249 16.02 -12.07 -10.21
CA GLU A 249 16.22 -12.06 -8.77
C GLU A 249 16.27 -10.60 -8.27
N VAL A 250 15.50 -10.30 -7.25
CA VAL A 250 15.50 -9.00 -6.57
C VAL A 250 16.05 -9.19 -5.18
N HIS A 251 16.99 -8.35 -4.76
CA HIS A 251 17.67 -8.44 -3.48
C HIS A 251 17.52 -7.16 -2.68
N ASN A 252 17.35 -7.30 -1.39
CA ASN A 252 17.46 -6.19 -0.45
C ASN A 252 18.93 -5.74 -0.29
N PRO A 253 19.18 -4.53 0.27
CA PRO A 253 20.53 -4.04 0.53
C PRO A 253 21.41 -4.98 1.39
N ASP A 254 20.81 -5.81 2.23
CA ASP A 254 21.52 -6.84 3.02
C ASP A 254 21.97 -8.06 2.20
N GLY A 255 21.56 -8.12 0.92
CA GLY A 255 21.92 -9.18 -0.02
C GLY A 255 20.98 -10.39 -0.01
N LYS A 256 19.90 -10.37 0.79
CA LYS A 256 18.88 -11.43 0.76
C LYS A 256 17.98 -11.29 -0.46
N GLU A 257 17.65 -12.41 -1.09
CA GLU A 257 16.70 -12.48 -2.18
C GLU A 257 15.26 -12.32 -1.66
N ILE A 258 14.47 -11.48 -2.32
CA ILE A 258 13.04 -11.33 -2.04
C ILE A 258 12.31 -12.48 -2.72
N VAL A 259 11.73 -13.39 -1.94
CA VAL A 259 11.05 -14.60 -2.45
C VAL A 259 9.53 -14.42 -2.56
N ALA A 260 8.93 -13.54 -1.78
CA ALA A 260 7.49 -13.28 -1.79
C ALA A 260 7.10 -12.26 -2.88
N LYS A 261 7.41 -12.57 -4.13
CA LYS A 261 7.08 -11.72 -5.29
C LYS A 261 5.68 -11.98 -5.86
N TYR A 262 5.18 -13.17 -5.69
CA TYR A 262 3.91 -13.62 -6.26
C TYR A 262 3.06 -14.32 -5.20
N ASN A 263 1.77 -14.39 -5.46
CA ASN A 263 0.81 -15.18 -4.69
C ASN A 263 0.17 -16.26 -5.57
N GLU A 264 -0.75 -17.06 -5.02
CA GLU A 264 -1.36 -18.19 -5.70
C GLU A 264 -2.20 -17.80 -6.93
N CYS A 265 -2.61 -16.52 -7.04
CA CYS A 265 -3.35 -15.97 -8.19
C CYS A 265 -2.48 -15.28 -9.21
N SER A 266 -1.24 -14.90 -8.82
CA SER A 266 -0.30 -14.23 -9.70
C SER A 266 0.55 -15.28 -10.39
N LYS A 267 0.26 -15.52 -11.66
CA LYS A 267 1.09 -16.34 -12.54
C LYS A 267 1.69 -15.46 -13.60
N GLU A 268 2.91 -15.79 -14.00
CA GLU A 268 3.57 -15.13 -15.11
C GLU A 268 2.64 -15.05 -16.34
N GLY A 269 2.45 -13.84 -16.85
CA GLY A 269 1.60 -13.58 -18.01
C GLY A 269 0.09 -13.52 -17.76
N GLU A 270 -0.39 -13.78 -16.54
CA GLU A 270 -1.80 -13.66 -16.18
C GLU A 270 -1.98 -12.51 -15.17
N TYR A 271 -2.46 -11.35 -15.62
CA TYR A 271 -2.60 -10.15 -14.80
C TYR A 271 -4.05 -9.68 -14.69
N PHE A 272 -4.40 -9.14 -13.52
CA PHE A 272 -5.69 -8.49 -13.30
C PHE A 272 -5.74 -7.11 -13.96
N GLN A 273 -4.61 -6.51 -14.28
CA GLN A 273 -4.47 -5.14 -14.80
C GLN A 273 -5.04 -4.09 -13.83
N CYS A 274 -4.94 -4.35 -12.54
CA CYS A 274 -5.28 -3.42 -11.49
C CYS A 274 -4.46 -3.73 -10.24
N HIS A 275 -4.07 -2.66 -9.53
CA HIS A 275 -3.41 -2.67 -8.24
C HIS A 275 -3.91 -1.45 -7.50
N THR A 276 -4.65 -1.63 -6.43
CA THR A 276 -5.32 -0.52 -5.72
C THR A 276 -5.02 -0.59 -4.23
N ASP A 277 -4.23 0.38 -3.76
CA ASP A 277 -3.76 0.47 -2.38
C ASP A 277 -4.81 1.10 -1.48
N ILE A 278 -5.07 0.47 -0.34
CA ILE A 278 -6.00 0.89 0.69
C ILE A 278 -5.20 1.11 1.97
N THR A 279 -4.93 2.36 2.31
CA THR A 279 -4.10 2.76 3.45
C THR A 279 -4.93 2.99 4.70
N ILE A 280 -4.49 2.44 5.83
CA ILE A 280 -5.04 2.72 7.16
C ILE A 280 -4.23 3.86 7.78
N PRO A 281 -4.84 5.00 8.15
CA PRO A 281 -4.14 6.07 8.87
C PRO A 281 -3.62 5.60 10.23
N TYR A 282 -2.48 6.09 10.69
CA TYR A 282 -1.91 5.70 11.99
C TYR A 282 -2.86 5.91 13.16
N GLU A 283 -3.69 6.97 13.15
CA GLU A 283 -4.68 7.23 14.20
C GLU A 283 -5.80 6.20 14.27
N GLU A 284 -6.04 5.44 13.21
CA GLU A 284 -7.03 4.36 13.16
C GLU A 284 -6.44 2.98 13.49
N LEU A 285 -5.14 2.89 13.75
CA LEU A 285 -4.41 1.64 13.96
C LEU A 285 -4.19 1.37 15.45
N ASP A 286 -4.65 0.20 15.92
CA ASP A 286 -4.31 -0.31 17.27
C ASP A 286 -2.95 -0.99 17.25
N SER A 287 -2.75 -1.99 16.38
CA SER A 287 -1.50 -2.75 16.40
C SER A 287 -1.19 -3.43 15.08
N ILE A 288 0.12 -3.62 14.86
CA ILE A 288 0.68 -4.60 13.90
C ILE A 288 1.60 -5.51 14.68
N CYS A 289 1.33 -6.80 14.61
CA CYS A 289 2.03 -7.83 15.37
C CYS A 289 2.45 -8.98 14.44
N ALA A 290 3.73 -9.29 14.39
CA ALA A 290 4.26 -10.48 13.72
C ALA A 290 4.11 -11.69 14.66
N ILE A 291 3.54 -12.77 14.17
CA ILE A 291 3.28 -14.01 14.93
C ILE A 291 4.20 -15.09 14.38
N THR A 292 5.10 -15.60 15.22
CA THR A 292 6.08 -16.62 14.84
C THR A 292 5.44 -18.01 14.80
N LEU A 293 6.14 -18.98 14.19
CA LEU A 293 5.72 -20.39 14.19
C LEU A 293 5.56 -20.96 15.61
N GLY A 294 6.31 -20.45 16.59
CA GLY A 294 6.20 -20.82 18.00
C GLY A 294 4.99 -20.18 18.72
N GLY A 295 4.31 -19.24 18.09
CA GLY A 295 3.23 -18.46 18.67
C GLY A 295 3.71 -17.26 19.50
N ASP A 296 4.99 -16.91 19.41
CA ASP A 296 5.50 -15.67 20.01
C ASP A 296 5.04 -14.47 19.20
N GLU A 297 4.70 -13.38 19.88
CA GLU A 297 4.24 -12.12 19.30
C GLU A 297 5.37 -11.09 19.31
N ILE A 298 5.68 -10.52 18.14
CA ILE A 298 6.62 -9.41 17.99
C ILE A 298 5.81 -8.17 17.58
N LEU A 299 5.68 -7.24 18.49
CA LEU A 299 4.88 -6.03 18.28
C LEU A 299 5.71 -4.98 17.53
N LEU A 300 5.26 -4.58 16.34
CA LEU A 300 5.89 -3.55 15.52
C LEU A 300 5.29 -2.17 15.78
N ILE A 301 3.95 -2.12 15.78
CA ILE A 301 3.17 -0.89 15.99
C ILE A 301 2.16 -1.11 17.09
N LYS A 302 2.00 -0.11 17.95
CA LYS A 302 0.94 -0.05 18.99
C LYS A 302 0.38 1.36 19.08
N ASP A 303 -0.95 1.48 19.11
CA ASP A 303 -1.66 2.76 19.17
C ASP A 303 -1.20 3.78 18.11
N GLY A 304 -0.89 3.30 16.89
CA GLY A 304 -0.41 4.10 15.79
C GLY A 304 1.04 4.57 15.91
N LYS A 305 1.82 4.00 16.82
CA LYS A 305 3.25 4.33 17.04
C LYS A 305 4.13 3.11 16.84
N PHE A 306 5.28 3.31 16.23
CA PHE A 306 6.31 2.30 16.10
C PHE A 306 6.93 2.00 17.47
N VAL A 307 6.87 0.74 17.89
CA VAL A 307 7.31 0.29 19.22
C VAL A 307 8.39 -0.79 19.17
N LEU A 308 8.69 -1.31 18.00
CA LEU A 308 9.82 -2.22 17.79
C LEU A 308 11.12 -1.46 18.07
N SER A 309 12.00 -2.05 18.89
CA SER A 309 13.28 -1.42 19.24
C SER A 309 14.11 -1.14 17.99
N GLY A 310 14.57 0.09 17.80
CA GLY A 310 15.31 0.55 16.63
C GLY A 310 14.45 1.25 15.57
N THR A 311 13.13 1.37 15.81
CA THR A 311 12.22 2.07 14.89
C THR A 311 11.66 3.38 15.46
N GLU A 312 12.09 3.76 16.66
CA GLU A 312 11.51 4.87 17.45
C GLU A 312 11.64 6.24 16.74
N THR A 313 12.64 6.41 15.89
CA THR A 313 12.84 7.65 15.11
C THR A 313 11.68 7.95 14.17
N LEU A 314 10.95 6.93 13.74
CA LEU A 314 9.75 7.10 12.91
C LEU A 314 8.63 7.81 13.68
N ASN A 315 8.66 7.83 15.02
CA ASN A 315 7.65 8.52 15.82
C ASN A 315 7.95 10.03 15.99
N GLU A 316 9.17 10.47 15.70
CA GLU A 316 9.55 11.88 15.92
C GLU A 316 8.61 12.86 15.18
N PRO A 317 8.34 12.69 13.86
CA PRO A 317 7.39 13.56 13.16
C PRO A 317 5.98 13.52 13.75
N LEU A 318 5.51 12.37 14.24
CA LEU A 318 4.15 12.22 14.77
C LEU A 318 3.89 13.07 16.02
N THR A 319 4.95 13.53 16.72
CA THR A 319 4.81 14.42 17.87
C THR A 319 4.33 15.82 17.49
N GLU A 320 4.43 16.22 16.22
CA GLU A 320 4.05 17.55 15.73
C GLU A 320 2.51 17.72 15.61
N ILE A 321 1.76 16.61 15.54
CA ILE A 321 0.29 16.59 15.36
C ILE A 321 -0.47 16.00 16.54
N GLY A 322 0.23 15.68 17.64
CA GLY A 322 -0.34 15.08 18.88
C GLY A 322 -0.80 16.08 19.91
#